data_dd6a3c39727bd1c29d69652d5614b72b
#
_entry.id   dd6a3c39727bd1c29d69652d5614b72b
#
_cell.length_a   1.000
_cell.length_b   1.000
_cell.length_c   1.000
_cell.angle_alpha   90.00
_cell.angle_beta   90.00
_cell.angle_gamma   90.00
#
_symmetry.space_group_name_H-M   'P 1'
#
loop_
_entity.id
_entity.type
_entity.pdbx_description
1 polymer ?
#
loop_
_entity_poly.entity_id
_entity_poly.type
_entity_poly.pdbx_seq_one_letter_code
_entity_poly.pdbx_strand_id
1 'polypeptide(L)'
;YCSFSKKTKKKNVKLDVVRFNKFSGLNLKASKAILILKNLGFRLHAKSEKNITFNIPSHRFDISLEEDLYEELLRSYGYDNIPISKPKAGPITNNKRTNALGNLRLGLVHSGFKELMHMPFVSRGSFHQLNSNGWQPAELQNPINENEPLLRGSLFRSLFAAVNSNIKKGHMSIKVFEAGNVFKKEKNGFTQSLHLSGIVYHHEPQQTWSQRVLAYDFFSLKAEISKLLQTLGMQNIEFQKASSLAPFNENALGIFIGKQKIAVMGEIDLSVTE
;
A
#
# COMPACT_ATOMS: atom_id res chain seq x y z
N TYR A 1 26.84 -2.20 -47.35
CA TYR A 1 27.89 -1.93 -46.35
C TYR A 1 27.29 -1.00 -45.29
N CYS A 2 27.02 -1.51 -44.09
CA CYS A 2 26.63 -0.68 -42.94
C CYS A 2 27.90 -0.27 -42.20
N SER A 3 28.29 0.99 -42.31
CA SER A 3 29.39 1.60 -41.56
C SER A 3 28.84 2.10 -40.20
N PHE A 4 29.13 1.40 -39.12
CA PHE A 4 28.86 1.93 -37.77
C PHE A 4 29.96 2.91 -37.36
N SER A 5 29.71 4.22 -37.48
CA SER A 5 30.68 5.27 -37.18
C SER A 5 30.83 5.63 -35.69
N LYS A 6 30.04 5.07 -34.80
CA LYS A 6 30.14 5.35 -33.34
C LYS A 6 31.02 4.33 -32.64
N LYS A 7 32.27 4.69 -32.33
CA LYS A 7 33.08 3.95 -31.35
C LYS A 7 32.33 3.88 -30.03
N THR A 8 31.97 2.69 -29.59
CA THR A 8 31.39 2.48 -28.24
C THR A 8 32.38 2.96 -27.19
N LYS A 9 31.94 3.84 -26.29
CA LYS A 9 32.77 4.29 -25.17
C LYS A 9 33.10 3.09 -24.29
N LYS A 10 34.42 2.88 -24.03
CA LYS A 10 34.87 1.85 -23.10
C LYS A 10 34.29 2.15 -21.71
N LYS A 11 33.58 1.20 -21.15
CA LYS A 11 32.98 1.30 -19.82
C LYS A 11 33.96 0.71 -18.81
N ASN A 12 34.24 1.45 -17.73
CA ASN A 12 35.09 1.00 -16.64
C ASN A 12 34.27 0.94 -15.37
N VAL A 13 34.40 -0.16 -14.61
CA VAL A 13 33.77 -0.34 -13.31
C VAL A 13 34.84 -0.59 -12.26
N LYS A 14 34.69 0.03 -11.10
CA LYS A 14 35.58 -0.11 -9.96
C LYS A 14 35.09 -1.22 -9.03
N LEU A 15 35.99 -1.99 -8.47
CA LEU A 15 35.75 -3.02 -7.47
C LEU A 15 36.53 -2.69 -6.20
N ASP A 16 35.87 -2.52 -5.07
CA ASP A 16 36.47 -2.50 -3.74
C ASP A 16 36.36 -3.89 -3.09
N VAL A 17 37.46 -4.61 -3.01
CA VAL A 17 37.49 -5.98 -2.48
C VAL A 17 37.15 -6.04 -0.99
N VAL A 18 37.44 -4.98 -0.23
CA VAL A 18 37.09 -4.93 1.20
C VAL A 18 35.58 -4.79 1.36
N ARG A 19 34.98 -3.91 0.56
CA ARG A 19 33.51 -3.73 0.52
C ARG A 19 32.82 -5.01 0.04
N PHE A 20 33.34 -5.66 -1.00
CA PHE A 20 32.86 -6.97 -1.47
C PHE A 20 32.88 -8.02 -0.35
N ASN A 21 34.00 -8.17 0.36
CA ASN A 21 34.14 -9.14 1.43
C ASN A 21 33.17 -8.85 2.59
N LYS A 22 32.97 -7.56 2.92
CA LYS A 22 31.98 -7.16 3.93
C LYS A 22 30.54 -7.47 3.50
N PHE A 23 30.24 -7.31 2.23
CA PHE A 23 28.93 -7.59 1.66
C PHE A 23 28.65 -9.11 1.62
N SER A 24 29.59 -9.87 1.10
CA SER A 24 29.43 -11.32 0.87
C SER A 24 29.71 -12.20 2.09
N GLY A 25 30.36 -11.67 3.11
CA GLY A 25 30.86 -12.45 4.24
C GLY A 25 32.08 -13.31 3.93
N LEU A 26 32.63 -13.18 2.71
CA LEU A 26 33.82 -13.91 2.27
C LEU A 26 35.11 -13.20 2.73
N ASN A 27 36.23 -13.91 2.60
CA ASN A 27 37.60 -13.35 2.75
C ASN A 27 38.38 -13.59 1.46
N LEU A 28 37.88 -13.04 0.36
CA LEU A 28 38.49 -13.22 -0.95
C LEU A 28 39.69 -12.27 -1.11
N LYS A 29 40.84 -12.82 -1.47
CA LYS A 29 42.03 -12.01 -1.78
C LYS A 29 41.86 -11.29 -3.11
N ALA A 30 42.39 -10.07 -3.21
CA ALA A 30 42.33 -9.26 -4.43
C ALA A 30 42.89 -9.98 -5.68
N SER A 31 43.95 -10.76 -5.49
CA SER A 31 44.56 -11.58 -6.58
C SER A 31 43.58 -12.62 -7.13
N LYS A 32 42.80 -13.27 -6.27
CA LYS A 32 41.79 -14.27 -6.68
C LYS A 32 40.59 -13.61 -7.34
N ALA A 33 40.13 -12.46 -6.84
CA ALA A 33 39.08 -11.67 -7.49
C ALA A 33 39.47 -11.25 -8.92
N ILE A 34 40.71 -10.76 -9.09
CA ILE A 34 41.25 -10.40 -10.40
C ILE A 34 41.30 -11.61 -11.34
N LEU A 35 41.74 -12.75 -10.84
CA LEU A 35 41.82 -13.97 -11.64
C LEU A 35 40.44 -14.41 -12.13
N ILE A 36 39.45 -14.45 -11.23
CA ILE A 36 38.07 -14.81 -11.59
C ILE A 36 37.53 -13.89 -12.68
N LEU A 37 37.61 -12.58 -12.45
CA LEU A 37 37.06 -11.60 -13.43
C LEU A 37 37.83 -11.64 -14.75
N LYS A 38 39.14 -11.86 -14.74
CA LYS A 38 39.90 -12.05 -15.98
C LYS A 38 39.45 -13.28 -16.79
N ASN A 39 39.17 -14.40 -16.10
CA ASN A 39 38.65 -15.61 -16.73
C ASN A 39 37.26 -15.40 -17.34
N LEU A 40 36.49 -14.47 -16.84
CA LEU A 40 35.21 -14.05 -17.41
C LEU A 40 35.33 -12.98 -18.52
N GLY A 41 36.58 -12.64 -18.92
CA GLY A 41 36.87 -11.74 -20.04
C GLY A 41 36.98 -10.25 -19.66
N PHE A 42 36.88 -9.90 -18.36
CA PHE A 42 37.11 -8.52 -17.90
C PHE A 42 38.61 -8.20 -17.94
N ARG A 43 38.94 -7.03 -18.49
CA ARG A 43 40.34 -6.60 -18.58
C ARG A 43 40.70 -5.68 -17.43
N LEU A 44 41.79 -5.98 -16.73
CA LEU A 44 42.30 -5.11 -15.69
C LEU A 44 42.75 -3.78 -16.32
N HIS A 45 42.21 -2.67 -15.87
CA HIS A 45 42.56 -1.32 -16.33
C HIS A 45 43.53 -0.64 -15.37
N ALA A 46 43.23 -0.64 -14.07
CA ALA A 46 44.07 -0.06 -13.04
C ALA A 46 43.92 -0.82 -11.73
N LYS A 47 44.99 -0.80 -10.92
CA LYS A 47 44.97 -1.38 -9.57
C LYS A 47 45.60 -0.38 -8.61
N SER A 48 44.86 -0.03 -7.53
CA SER A 48 45.38 0.69 -6.38
C SER A 48 45.23 -0.15 -5.12
N GLU A 49 45.71 0.33 -3.98
CA GLU A 49 45.62 -0.42 -2.70
C GLU A 49 44.18 -0.81 -2.34
N LYS A 50 43.20 0.08 -2.60
CA LYS A 50 41.79 -0.13 -2.22
C LYS A 50 40.87 -0.48 -3.38
N ASN A 51 41.19 -0.04 -4.60
CA ASN A 51 40.29 -0.16 -5.74
C ASN A 51 40.95 -0.85 -6.92
N ILE A 52 40.23 -1.73 -7.54
CA ILE A 52 40.62 -2.40 -8.77
C ILE A 52 39.62 -1.97 -9.85
N THR A 53 40.09 -1.44 -10.97
CA THR A 53 39.23 -0.99 -12.06
C THR A 53 39.32 -1.98 -13.20
N PHE A 54 38.16 -2.40 -13.70
CA PHE A 54 38.06 -3.29 -14.84
C PHE A 54 37.44 -2.58 -16.05
N ASN A 55 37.97 -2.85 -17.21
CA ASN A 55 37.36 -2.48 -18.49
C ASN A 55 36.33 -3.57 -18.86
N ILE A 56 35.10 -3.15 -19.07
CA ILE A 56 33.98 -4.05 -19.35
C ILE A 56 33.96 -4.37 -20.86
N PRO A 57 33.86 -5.65 -21.24
CA PRO A 57 33.71 -6.06 -22.65
C PRO A 57 32.44 -5.44 -23.24
N SER A 58 32.48 -5.10 -24.53
CA SER A 58 31.37 -4.42 -25.22
C SER A 58 30.08 -5.27 -25.32
N HIS A 59 30.17 -6.57 -25.21
CA HIS A 59 29.03 -7.49 -25.21
C HIS A 59 28.33 -7.64 -23.84
N ARG A 60 28.95 -7.15 -22.76
CA ARG A 60 28.36 -7.19 -21.39
C ARG A 60 27.65 -5.86 -21.13
N PHE A 61 26.39 -5.78 -21.57
CA PHE A 61 25.54 -4.60 -21.40
C PHE A 61 25.00 -4.48 -19.98
N ASP A 62 24.90 -5.60 -19.29
CA ASP A 62 24.41 -5.82 -17.95
C ASP A 62 25.32 -5.20 -16.88
N ILE A 63 26.62 -5.16 -17.10
CA ILE A 63 27.59 -4.70 -16.10
C ILE A 63 27.70 -3.17 -16.14
N SER A 64 27.26 -2.50 -15.06
CA SER A 64 27.32 -1.05 -14.93
C SER A 64 27.77 -0.54 -13.56
N LEU A 65 27.46 -1.28 -12.54
CA LEU A 65 27.71 -0.96 -11.14
C LEU A 65 28.79 -1.87 -10.58
N GLU A 66 29.28 -1.53 -9.40
CA GLU A 66 30.23 -2.37 -8.65
C GLU A 66 29.56 -3.68 -8.21
N GLU A 67 28.30 -3.62 -7.86
CA GLU A 67 27.48 -4.75 -7.44
C GLU A 67 27.32 -5.81 -8.53
N ASP A 68 27.33 -5.42 -9.79
CA ASP A 68 27.30 -6.36 -10.91
C ASP A 68 28.59 -7.20 -10.96
N LEU A 69 29.72 -6.61 -10.59
CA LEU A 69 30.98 -7.37 -10.44
C LEU A 69 30.94 -8.31 -9.22
N TYR A 70 30.19 -7.96 -8.16
CA TYR A 70 29.96 -8.84 -7.02
C TYR A 70 29.20 -10.08 -7.43
N GLU A 71 28.16 -9.93 -8.24
CA GLU A 71 27.40 -11.04 -8.78
C GLU A 71 28.30 -12.02 -9.57
N GLU A 72 29.12 -11.50 -10.48
CA GLU A 72 30.04 -12.31 -11.27
C GLU A 72 31.07 -13.07 -10.40
N LEU A 73 31.57 -12.41 -9.37
CA LEU A 73 32.48 -13.03 -8.41
C LEU A 73 31.78 -14.14 -7.61
N LEU A 74 30.59 -13.88 -7.09
CA LEU A 74 29.84 -14.83 -6.28
C LEU A 74 29.39 -16.04 -7.10
N ARG A 75 28.91 -15.81 -8.31
CA ARG A 75 28.50 -16.85 -9.25
C ARG A 75 29.67 -17.80 -9.60
N SER A 76 30.85 -17.20 -9.87
CA SER A 76 32.03 -17.98 -10.22
C SER A 76 32.68 -18.65 -8.99
N TYR A 77 32.55 -18.06 -7.82
CA TYR A 77 33.04 -18.63 -6.56
C TYR A 77 32.17 -19.80 -6.09
N GLY A 78 30.89 -19.76 -6.43
CA GLY A 78 29.83 -20.69 -6.01
C GLY A 78 29.09 -20.20 -4.78
N TYR A 79 27.78 -20.03 -4.90
CA TYR A 79 26.90 -19.56 -3.82
C TYR A 79 26.92 -20.49 -2.59
N ASP A 80 27.08 -21.81 -2.82
CA ASP A 80 27.14 -22.81 -1.75
C ASP A 80 28.39 -22.66 -0.85
N ASN A 81 29.41 -21.95 -1.33
CA ASN A 81 30.63 -21.65 -0.59
C ASN A 81 30.53 -20.37 0.28
N ILE A 82 29.39 -19.68 0.22
CA ILE A 82 29.18 -18.46 1.02
C ILE A 82 28.86 -18.89 2.48
N PRO A 83 29.61 -18.41 3.47
CA PRO A 83 29.37 -18.79 4.86
C PRO A 83 28.01 -18.24 5.36
N ILE A 84 27.21 -19.12 5.95
CA ILE A 84 25.99 -18.72 6.63
C ILE A 84 26.37 -18.01 7.93
N SER A 85 26.06 -16.73 8.05
CA SER A 85 26.27 -15.97 9.28
C SER A 85 24.93 -15.63 9.93
N LYS A 86 24.87 -15.74 11.26
CA LYS A 86 23.73 -15.24 12.03
C LYS A 86 23.78 -13.71 12.00
N PRO A 87 22.65 -13.03 11.76
CA PRO A 87 22.60 -11.58 11.89
C PRO A 87 23.01 -11.20 13.32
N LYS A 88 23.86 -10.18 13.45
CA LYS A 88 24.18 -9.62 14.77
C LYS A 88 22.89 -9.10 15.38
N ALA A 89 22.51 -9.65 16.53
CA ALA A 89 21.40 -9.11 17.31
C ALA A 89 21.78 -7.69 17.73
N GLY A 90 21.26 -6.71 17.03
CA GLY A 90 21.26 -5.33 17.47
C GLY A 90 20.12 -5.09 18.47
N PRO A 91 20.17 -4.04 19.28
CA PRO A 91 19.01 -3.65 20.05
C PRO A 91 17.83 -3.50 19.08
N ILE A 92 16.75 -4.24 19.36
CA ILE A 92 15.48 -4.04 18.64
C ILE A 92 15.05 -2.62 19.01
N THR A 93 15.41 -1.66 18.19
CA THR A 93 14.75 -0.36 18.23
C THR A 93 13.33 -0.64 17.81
N ASN A 94 12.47 -0.91 18.81
CA ASN A 94 11.04 -0.86 18.60
C ASN A 94 10.77 0.55 18.05
N ASN A 95 10.76 0.67 16.74
CA ASN A 95 10.14 1.79 16.09
C ASN A 95 8.69 1.71 16.55
N LYS A 96 8.35 2.48 17.58
CA LYS A 96 6.99 2.69 18.08
C LYS A 96 6.15 3.47 17.04
N ARG A 97 6.38 3.28 15.78
CA ARG A 97 5.33 3.46 14.78
C ARG A 97 4.30 2.41 15.12
N THR A 98 3.46 2.78 16.08
CA THR A 98 2.26 2.03 16.38
C THR A 98 1.67 1.63 15.04
N ASN A 99 1.48 0.35 14.84
CA ASN A 99 0.77 -0.15 13.67
C ASN A 99 -0.71 0.25 13.84
N ALA A 100 -0.95 1.58 13.84
CA ALA A 100 -2.27 2.15 14.12
C ALA A 100 -3.33 1.57 13.18
N LEU A 101 -2.97 1.38 11.91
CA LEU A 101 -3.86 0.75 10.92
C LEU A 101 -4.12 -0.72 11.26
N GLY A 102 -3.09 -1.46 11.68
CA GLY A 102 -3.26 -2.86 12.11
C GLY A 102 -4.14 -2.99 13.34
N ASN A 103 -3.94 -2.13 14.34
CA ASN A 103 -4.77 -2.10 15.54
C ASN A 103 -6.22 -1.73 15.22
N LEU A 104 -6.44 -0.79 14.30
CA LEU A 104 -7.76 -0.40 13.83
C LEU A 104 -8.47 -1.55 13.11
N ARG A 105 -7.78 -2.25 12.21
CA ARG A 105 -8.31 -3.44 11.54
C ARG A 105 -8.71 -4.52 12.53
N LEU A 106 -7.83 -4.84 13.48
CA LEU A 106 -8.10 -5.82 14.52
C LEU A 106 -9.31 -5.42 15.38
N GLY A 107 -9.40 -4.14 15.76
CA GLY A 107 -10.54 -3.62 16.52
C GLY A 107 -11.86 -3.80 15.78
N LEU A 108 -11.91 -3.50 14.48
CA LEU A 108 -13.09 -3.71 13.65
C LEU A 108 -13.44 -5.19 13.48
N VAL A 109 -12.45 -6.05 13.25
CA VAL A 109 -12.66 -7.50 13.15
C VAL A 109 -13.23 -8.06 14.45
N HIS A 110 -12.71 -7.65 15.61
CA HIS A 110 -13.25 -8.04 16.91
C HIS A 110 -14.68 -7.52 17.16
N SER A 111 -15.07 -6.42 16.51
CA SER A 111 -16.45 -5.90 16.53
C SER A 111 -17.36 -6.60 15.50
N GLY A 112 -16.88 -7.65 14.82
CA GLY A 112 -17.64 -8.45 13.87
C GLY A 112 -17.67 -7.89 12.44
N PHE A 113 -16.86 -6.89 12.12
CA PHE A 113 -16.73 -6.43 10.75
C PHE A 113 -15.84 -7.35 9.93
N LYS A 114 -16.17 -7.48 8.65
CA LYS A 114 -15.35 -8.20 7.64
C LYS A 114 -14.63 -7.20 6.77
N GLU A 115 -13.32 -7.36 6.63
CA GLU A 115 -12.52 -6.51 5.73
C GLU A 115 -12.77 -6.92 4.28
N LEU A 116 -13.03 -5.92 3.44
CA LEU A 116 -13.13 -6.07 1.99
C LEU A 116 -11.96 -5.35 1.32
N MET A 117 -11.63 -5.79 0.13
CA MET A 117 -10.62 -5.15 -0.72
C MET A 117 -11.14 -5.11 -2.14
N HIS A 118 -11.34 -3.91 -2.66
CA HIS A 118 -11.85 -3.68 -4.01
C HIS A 118 -10.78 -3.05 -4.90
N MET A 119 -10.93 -3.26 -6.20
CA MET A 119 -10.16 -2.52 -7.19
C MET A 119 -10.46 -1.02 -7.11
N PRO A 120 -9.47 -0.15 -7.32
CA PRO A 120 -9.65 1.29 -7.20
C PRO A 120 -10.31 1.95 -8.42
N PHE A 121 -10.75 1.17 -9.40
CA PHE A 121 -11.31 1.65 -10.66
C PHE A 121 -12.81 1.83 -10.56
N VAL A 122 -13.32 2.92 -11.13
CA VAL A 122 -14.76 3.25 -11.11
C VAL A 122 -15.22 3.84 -12.44
N SER A 123 -16.50 3.65 -12.75
CA SER A 123 -17.12 4.28 -13.91
C SER A 123 -17.36 5.77 -13.69
N ARG A 124 -17.49 6.53 -14.78
CA ARG A 124 -17.81 7.98 -14.72
C ARG A 124 -19.13 8.25 -14.02
N GLY A 125 -20.17 7.47 -14.30
CA GLY A 125 -21.47 7.60 -13.65
C GLY A 125 -21.40 7.37 -12.15
N SER A 126 -20.72 6.32 -11.71
CA SER A 126 -20.53 6.01 -10.29
C SER A 126 -19.75 7.08 -9.53
N PHE A 127 -18.82 7.76 -10.20
CA PHE A 127 -18.06 8.83 -9.58
C PHE A 127 -18.91 10.04 -9.27
N HIS A 128 -19.76 10.46 -10.22
CA HIS A 128 -20.57 11.67 -10.09
C HIS A 128 -21.67 11.58 -9.02
N GLN A 129 -22.25 10.41 -8.84
CA GLN A 129 -23.34 10.22 -7.85
C GLN A 129 -22.95 10.51 -6.40
N LEU A 130 -21.67 10.38 -6.03
CA LEU A 130 -21.22 10.47 -4.64
C LEU A 130 -20.23 11.60 -4.36
N ASN A 131 -19.82 12.34 -5.38
CA ASN A 131 -18.80 13.38 -5.24
C ASN A 131 -19.37 14.78 -5.56
N SER A 132 -20.36 15.20 -4.80
CA SER A 132 -21.00 16.52 -4.93
C SER A 132 -20.11 17.72 -4.57
N ASN A 133 -18.91 17.50 -3.99
CA ASN A 133 -18.09 18.55 -3.35
C ASN A 133 -16.90 19.03 -4.19
N GLY A 134 -17.01 19.06 -5.52
CA GLY A 134 -15.92 19.58 -6.36
C GLY A 134 -14.67 18.70 -6.41
N TRP A 135 -14.77 17.45 -5.98
CA TRP A 135 -13.70 16.48 -6.09
C TRP A 135 -13.49 16.11 -7.56
N GLN A 136 -12.33 16.46 -8.11
CA GLN A 136 -11.98 16.13 -9.47
C GLN A 136 -11.43 14.69 -9.57
N PRO A 137 -11.94 13.86 -10.51
CA PRO A 137 -11.45 12.49 -10.66
C PRO A 137 -10.05 12.43 -11.25
N ALA A 138 -9.28 11.45 -10.80
CA ALA A 138 -8.05 11.05 -11.47
C ALA A 138 -8.40 10.05 -12.58
N GLU A 139 -8.11 10.41 -13.82
CA GLU A 139 -8.39 9.60 -15.01
C GLU A 139 -7.14 8.87 -15.49
N LEU A 140 -7.29 7.59 -15.84
CA LEU A 140 -6.24 6.78 -16.42
C LEU A 140 -6.12 7.04 -17.92
N GLN A 141 -4.88 7.15 -18.42
CA GLN A 141 -4.61 7.31 -19.85
C GLN A 141 -4.88 6.04 -20.64
N ASN A 142 -4.65 4.88 -20.03
CA ASN A 142 -4.78 3.55 -20.62
C ASN A 142 -5.51 2.61 -19.66
N PRO A 143 -6.82 2.76 -19.45
CA PRO A 143 -7.56 1.91 -18.52
C PRO A 143 -7.61 0.45 -19.03
N ILE A 144 -7.51 -0.50 -18.10
CA ILE A 144 -7.68 -1.93 -18.41
C ILE A 144 -9.13 -2.20 -18.85
N ASN A 145 -10.10 -1.49 -18.26
CA ASN A 145 -11.50 -1.53 -18.60
C ASN A 145 -11.96 -0.12 -18.99
N GLU A 146 -12.37 0.07 -20.24
CA GLU A 146 -12.86 1.36 -20.75
C GLU A 146 -14.10 1.88 -20.04
N ASN A 147 -14.88 0.99 -19.43
CA ASN A 147 -16.06 1.36 -18.63
C ASN A 147 -15.68 1.92 -17.24
N GLU A 148 -14.43 1.70 -16.77
CA GLU A 148 -13.95 2.11 -15.46
C GLU A 148 -12.63 2.92 -15.57
N PRO A 149 -12.63 4.04 -16.28
CA PRO A 149 -11.42 4.80 -16.57
C PRO A 149 -10.95 5.68 -15.43
N LEU A 150 -11.69 5.79 -14.32
CA LEU A 150 -11.41 6.70 -13.23
C LEU A 150 -10.90 5.95 -12.00
N LEU A 151 -10.02 6.62 -11.23
CA LEU A 151 -9.67 6.18 -9.90
C LEU A 151 -10.70 6.70 -8.88
N ARG A 152 -11.05 5.84 -7.91
CA ARG A 152 -12.06 6.15 -6.89
C ARG A 152 -11.68 7.34 -6.02
N GLY A 153 -12.62 8.25 -5.81
CA GLY A 153 -12.51 9.35 -4.83
C GLY A 153 -13.03 8.97 -3.44
N SER A 154 -13.69 7.81 -3.30
CA SER A 154 -14.28 7.31 -2.06
C SER A 154 -14.29 5.79 -2.05
N LEU A 155 -14.27 5.18 -0.86
CA LEU A 155 -14.44 3.74 -0.66
C LEU A 155 -15.92 3.34 -0.63
N PHE A 156 -16.81 4.30 -0.43
CA PHE A 156 -18.22 4.05 -0.17
C PHE A 156 -18.90 3.26 -1.29
N ARG A 157 -18.68 3.64 -2.55
CA ARG A 157 -19.36 3.00 -3.69
C ARG A 157 -19.10 1.50 -3.80
N SER A 158 -17.84 1.10 -3.66
CA SER A 158 -17.46 -0.31 -3.74
C SER A 158 -18.05 -1.12 -2.59
N LEU A 159 -18.00 -0.55 -1.37
CA LEU A 159 -18.62 -1.16 -0.18
C LEU A 159 -20.13 -1.28 -0.35
N PHE A 160 -20.79 -0.24 -0.87
CA PHE A 160 -22.23 -0.21 -1.08
C PHE A 160 -22.65 -1.27 -2.11
N ALA A 161 -21.93 -1.39 -3.22
CA ALA A 161 -22.20 -2.42 -4.23
C ALA A 161 -22.03 -3.84 -3.65
N ALA A 162 -21.02 -4.07 -2.81
CA ALA A 162 -20.82 -5.33 -2.14
C ALA A 162 -21.96 -5.65 -1.15
N VAL A 163 -22.40 -4.68 -0.36
CA VAL A 163 -23.54 -4.83 0.56
C VAL A 163 -24.83 -5.16 -0.22
N ASN A 164 -25.15 -4.39 -1.27
CA ASN A 164 -26.30 -4.64 -2.12
C ASN A 164 -26.29 -6.05 -2.74
N SER A 165 -25.14 -6.49 -3.23
CA SER A 165 -24.99 -7.84 -3.78
C SER A 165 -25.29 -8.93 -2.73
N ASN A 166 -24.87 -8.71 -1.49
CA ASN A 166 -25.11 -9.65 -0.40
C ASN A 166 -26.56 -9.62 0.10
N ILE A 167 -27.20 -8.44 0.15
CA ILE A 167 -28.64 -8.31 0.46
C ILE A 167 -29.47 -9.11 -0.56
N LYS A 168 -29.18 -8.96 -1.86
CA LYS A 168 -29.86 -9.71 -2.94
C LYS A 168 -29.68 -11.24 -2.82
N LYS A 169 -28.64 -11.70 -2.11
CA LYS A 169 -28.40 -13.12 -1.80
C LYS A 169 -29.05 -13.56 -0.49
N GLY A 170 -29.84 -12.71 0.17
CA GLY A 170 -30.57 -13.02 1.39
C GLY A 170 -29.81 -12.83 2.69
N HIS A 171 -28.65 -12.14 2.68
CA HIS A 171 -27.94 -11.82 3.93
C HIS A 171 -28.66 -10.71 4.69
N MET A 172 -29.09 -10.99 5.92
CA MET A 172 -29.88 -10.08 6.76
C MET A 172 -29.03 -9.21 7.70
N SER A 173 -27.77 -9.55 7.91
CA SER A 173 -26.85 -8.79 8.75
C SER A 173 -25.47 -8.76 8.11
N ILE A 174 -24.97 -7.55 7.82
CA ILE A 174 -23.72 -7.32 7.13
C ILE A 174 -22.97 -6.20 7.85
N LYS A 175 -21.76 -6.48 8.30
CA LYS A 175 -20.81 -5.51 8.83
C LYS A 175 -19.53 -5.61 8.01
N VAL A 176 -19.24 -4.61 7.20
CA VAL A 176 -18.08 -4.61 6.29
C VAL A 176 -17.31 -3.32 6.39
N PHE A 177 -16.00 -3.39 6.16
CA PHE A 177 -15.13 -2.22 6.07
C PHE A 177 -14.04 -2.43 5.03
N GLU A 178 -13.45 -1.34 4.59
CA GLU A 178 -12.27 -1.32 3.73
C GLU A 178 -11.32 -0.20 4.18
N ALA A 179 -10.03 -0.52 4.24
CA ALA A 179 -8.96 0.46 4.37
C ALA A 179 -8.20 0.51 3.05
N GLY A 180 -8.31 1.60 2.33
CA GLY A 180 -7.76 1.71 0.99
C GLY A 180 -7.48 3.15 0.56
N ASN A 181 -6.72 3.27 -0.51
CA ASN A 181 -6.39 4.56 -1.07
C ASN A 181 -7.55 5.13 -1.88
N VAL A 182 -7.73 6.44 -1.75
CA VAL A 182 -8.59 7.27 -2.58
C VAL A 182 -7.74 8.33 -3.28
N PHE A 183 -8.22 8.80 -4.43
CA PHE A 183 -7.43 9.63 -5.33
C PHE A 183 -8.17 10.90 -5.69
N LYS A 184 -7.44 12.00 -5.81
CA LYS A 184 -7.98 13.30 -6.19
C LYS A 184 -7.05 13.98 -7.18
N LYS A 185 -7.61 14.56 -8.23
CA LYS A 185 -6.87 15.42 -9.14
C LYS A 185 -6.71 16.80 -8.52
N GLU A 186 -5.51 17.29 -8.48
CA GLU A 186 -5.16 18.64 -8.04
C GLU A 186 -4.64 19.48 -9.22
N LYS A 187 -4.46 20.78 -9.01
CA LYS A 187 -3.95 21.68 -10.08
C LYS A 187 -2.59 21.23 -10.65
N ASN A 188 -1.72 20.69 -9.79
CA ASN A 188 -0.36 20.31 -10.15
C ASN A 188 -0.08 18.81 -9.99
N GLY A 189 -1.06 17.95 -10.30
CA GLY A 189 -0.88 16.50 -10.23
C GLY A 189 -2.02 15.77 -9.53
N PHE A 190 -1.69 14.71 -8.81
CA PHE A 190 -2.67 13.86 -8.12
C PHE A 190 -2.26 13.69 -6.67
N THR A 191 -3.24 13.68 -5.78
CA THR A 191 -3.05 13.29 -4.38
C THR A 191 -3.66 11.92 -4.13
N GLN A 192 -3.00 11.16 -3.27
CA GLN A 192 -3.44 9.86 -2.78
C GLN A 192 -3.49 9.91 -1.27
N SER A 193 -4.59 9.46 -0.69
CA SER A 193 -4.75 9.38 0.76
C SER A 193 -5.36 8.05 1.17
N LEU A 194 -4.89 7.53 2.31
CA LEU A 194 -5.44 6.31 2.90
C LEU A 194 -6.69 6.67 3.70
N HIS A 195 -7.81 6.08 3.34
CA HIS A 195 -9.09 6.22 4.03
C HIS A 195 -9.54 4.89 4.61
N LEU A 196 -10.40 4.96 5.61
CA LEU A 196 -11.17 3.85 6.13
C LEU A 196 -12.64 4.18 5.98
N SER A 197 -13.41 3.23 5.47
CA SER A 197 -14.87 3.33 5.40
C SER A 197 -15.50 2.01 5.79
N GLY A 198 -16.72 2.03 6.30
CA GLY A 198 -17.47 0.82 6.63
C GLY A 198 -18.97 1.04 6.43
N ILE A 199 -19.68 -0.05 6.21
CA ILE A 199 -21.14 -0.07 6.10
C ILE A 199 -21.67 -1.19 6.99
N VAL A 200 -22.73 -0.87 7.71
CA VAL A 200 -23.52 -1.84 8.46
C VAL A 200 -24.92 -1.89 7.86
N TYR A 201 -25.37 -3.08 7.54
CA TYR A 201 -26.75 -3.37 7.18
C TYR A 201 -27.31 -4.37 8.17
N HIS A 202 -28.46 -4.08 8.72
CA HIS A 202 -29.14 -4.96 9.65
C HIS A 202 -30.66 -4.87 9.39
N HIS A 203 -31.21 -6.00 8.98
CA HIS A 203 -32.66 -6.14 8.74
C HIS A 203 -33.17 -7.13 9.76
N GLU A 204 -33.93 -6.66 10.71
CA GLU A 204 -34.53 -7.39 11.83
C GLU A 204 -33.57 -8.21 12.72
N PRO A 205 -33.73 -8.12 14.04
CA PRO A 205 -33.01 -8.98 14.96
C PRO A 205 -33.51 -10.41 14.80
N GLN A 206 -32.63 -11.35 14.47
CA GLN A 206 -32.96 -12.77 14.62
C GLN A 206 -33.24 -13.05 16.10
N GLN A 207 -34.50 -13.17 16.45
CA GLN A 207 -34.88 -13.63 17.78
C GLN A 207 -34.46 -15.09 17.93
N THR A 208 -33.48 -15.33 18.77
CA THR A 208 -33.17 -16.70 19.21
C THR A 208 -33.91 -17.00 20.48
N TRP A 209 -34.22 -18.29 20.74
CA TRP A 209 -34.93 -18.73 21.93
C TRP A 209 -34.20 -18.32 23.23
N SER A 210 -32.87 -18.07 23.20
CA SER A 210 -32.02 -17.82 24.35
C SER A 210 -31.56 -16.37 24.51
N GLN A 211 -31.70 -15.53 23.52
CA GLN A 211 -31.20 -14.15 23.59
C GLN A 211 -32.17 -13.16 22.90
N ARG A 212 -32.54 -12.08 23.61
CA ARG A 212 -33.07 -10.89 22.99
C ARG A 212 -31.91 -10.23 22.20
N VAL A 213 -31.90 -10.40 20.91
CA VAL A 213 -30.94 -9.66 20.05
C VAL A 213 -31.43 -8.21 20.02
N LEU A 214 -30.66 -7.31 20.62
CA LEU A 214 -30.90 -5.88 20.48
C LEU A 214 -30.71 -5.49 19.02
N ALA A 215 -31.66 -4.72 18.48
CA ALA A 215 -31.55 -4.17 17.14
C ALA A 215 -30.25 -3.32 17.06
N TYR A 216 -29.47 -3.52 15.98
CA TYR A 216 -28.31 -2.70 15.75
C TYR A 216 -28.75 -1.40 15.10
N ASP A 217 -28.62 -0.30 15.83
CA ASP A 217 -29.06 1.01 15.43
C ASP A 217 -27.91 2.02 15.27
N PHE A 218 -28.26 3.25 14.97
CA PHE A 218 -27.32 4.38 14.85
C PHE A 218 -26.47 4.57 16.13
N PHE A 219 -27.07 4.39 17.30
CA PHE A 219 -26.36 4.56 18.57
C PHE A 219 -25.40 3.41 18.85
N SER A 220 -25.74 2.21 18.43
CA SER A 220 -24.85 1.05 18.47
C SER A 220 -23.59 1.27 17.63
N LEU A 221 -23.74 1.77 16.39
CA LEU A 221 -22.62 2.16 15.54
C LEU A 221 -21.77 3.27 16.16
N LYS A 222 -22.42 4.30 16.71
CA LYS A 222 -21.73 5.40 17.41
C LYS A 222 -20.90 4.89 18.59
N ALA A 223 -21.43 3.96 19.37
CA ALA A 223 -20.72 3.36 20.49
C ALA A 223 -19.51 2.53 20.03
N GLU A 224 -19.67 1.72 18.98
CA GLU A 224 -18.55 0.93 18.39
C GLU A 224 -17.44 1.84 17.86
N ILE A 225 -17.78 2.91 17.12
CA ILE A 225 -16.79 3.86 16.62
C ILE A 225 -16.09 4.59 17.79
N SER A 226 -16.84 5.02 18.80
CA SER A 226 -16.25 5.66 19.99
C SER A 226 -15.25 4.77 20.68
N LYS A 227 -15.61 3.50 20.91
CA LYS A 227 -14.74 2.49 21.52
C LYS A 227 -13.49 2.24 20.68
N LEU A 228 -13.64 2.14 19.36
CA LEU A 228 -12.53 1.94 18.44
C LEU A 228 -11.53 3.09 18.51
N LEU A 229 -12.01 4.34 18.45
CA LEU A 229 -11.17 5.53 18.50
C LEU A 229 -10.45 5.66 19.85
N GLN A 230 -11.14 5.34 20.97
CA GLN A 230 -10.53 5.30 22.30
C GLN A 230 -9.40 4.25 22.38
N THR A 231 -9.61 3.06 21.79
CA THR A 231 -8.59 2.00 21.75
C THR A 231 -7.34 2.44 20.97
N LEU A 232 -7.50 3.34 20.01
CA LEU A 232 -6.38 3.98 19.29
C LEU A 232 -5.69 5.09 20.09
N GLY A 233 -6.13 5.35 21.32
CA GLY A 233 -5.60 6.41 22.19
C GLY A 233 -6.12 7.81 21.86
N MET A 234 -7.16 7.93 21.05
CA MET A 234 -7.78 9.21 20.74
C MET A 234 -8.66 9.67 21.90
N GLN A 235 -8.39 10.88 22.41
CA GLN A 235 -9.15 11.51 23.49
C GLN A 235 -9.91 12.71 22.96
N ASN A 236 -10.89 13.19 23.73
CA ASN A 236 -11.71 14.37 23.40
C ASN A 236 -12.41 14.26 22.03
N ILE A 237 -13.05 13.12 21.80
CA ILE A 237 -13.82 12.85 20.59
C ILE A 237 -15.18 13.52 20.71
N GLU A 238 -15.51 14.40 19.79
CA GLU A 238 -16.79 15.10 19.74
C GLU A 238 -17.58 14.69 18.52
N PHE A 239 -18.90 14.54 18.70
CA PHE A 239 -19.86 14.28 17.64
C PHE A 239 -20.72 15.52 17.44
N GLN A 240 -20.63 16.11 16.27
CA GLN A 240 -21.40 17.33 15.93
C GLN A 240 -22.27 17.05 14.72
N LYS A 241 -23.46 17.67 14.65
CA LYS A 241 -24.35 17.53 13.49
C LYS A 241 -23.59 17.96 12.21
N ALA A 242 -23.52 17.10 11.22
CA ALA A 242 -22.96 17.45 9.94
C ALA A 242 -24.07 18.04 9.05
N SER A 243 -23.79 19.13 8.34
CA SER A 243 -24.65 19.57 7.25
C SER A 243 -24.71 18.47 6.19
N SER A 244 -25.89 18.30 5.57
CA SER A 244 -26.19 17.26 4.58
C SER A 244 -25.01 16.97 3.64
N LEU A 245 -24.42 15.79 3.80
CA LEU A 245 -23.30 15.28 3.00
C LEU A 245 -23.77 13.96 2.38
N ALA A 246 -24.00 13.94 1.08
CA ALA A 246 -24.21 12.67 0.39
C ALA A 246 -23.08 11.69 0.76
N PRO A 247 -23.36 10.43 1.06
CA PRO A 247 -24.60 9.69 0.85
C PRO A 247 -25.54 9.63 2.07
N PHE A 248 -25.37 10.47 3.06
CA PHE A 248 -26.11 10.39 4.32
C PHE A 248 -27.39 11.25 4.30
N ASN A 249 -28.38 10.79 5.09
CA ASN A 249 -29.58 11.57 5.39
C ASN A 249 -29.26 12.75 6.34
N GLU A 250 -30.29 13.45 6.80
CA GLU A 250 -30.18 14.63 7.67
C GLU A 250 -29.58 14.34 9.06
N ASN A 251 -29.47 13.07 9.46
CA ASN A 251 -28.98 12.64 10.77
C ASN A 251 -27.48 12.32 10.78
N ALA A 252 -26.73 12.82 9.81
CA ALA A 252 -25.26 12.61 9.77
C ALA A 252 -24.53 13.35 10.89
N LEU A 253 -23.53 12.70 11.47
CA LEU A 253 -22.63 13.29 12.46
C LEU A 253 -21.20 13.37 11.92
N GLY A 254 -20.59 14.54 12.07
CA GLY A 254 -19.14 14.71 11.96
C GLY A 254 -18.47 14.28 13.25
N ILE A 255 -17.36 13.60 13.14
CA ILE A 255 -16.51 13.16 14.25
C ILE A 255 -15.28 14.07 14.28
N PHE A 256 -15.03 14.70 15.42
CA PHE A 256 -13.98 15.70 15.59
C PHE A 256 -13.02 15.34 16.72
N ILE A 257 -11.75 15.72 16.54
CA ILE A 257 -10.75 15.79 17.60
C ILE A 257 -10.27 17.25 17.66
N GLY A 258 -10.67 17.97 18.70
CA GLY A 258 -10.52 19.41 18.74
C GLY A 258 -11.25 20.08 17.57
N LYS A 259 -10.53 20.85 16.76
CA LYS A 259 -11.11 21.53 15.57
C LYS A 259 -11.05 20.70 14.28
N GLN A 260 -10.40 19.55 14.31
CA GLN A 260 -10.19 18.73 13.11
C GLN A 260 -11.29 17.69 12.94
N LYS A 261 -12.02 17.76 11.83
CA LYS A 261 -12.96 16.70 11.43
C LYS A 261 -12.17 15.51 10.90
N ILE A 262 -12.30 14.35 11.54
CA ILE A 262 -11.58 13.12 11.20
C ILE A 262 -12.44 12.11 10.47
N ALA A 263 -13.77 12.12 10.68
CA ALA A 263 -14.69 11.18 10.04
C ALA A 263 -16.10 11.75 9.98
N VAL A 264 -16.96 11.02 9.28
CA VAL A 264 -18.41 11.24 9.25
C VAL A 264 -19.10 9.89 9.42
N MET A 265 -20.20 9.86 10.14
CA MET A 265 -21.10 8.72 10.23
C MET A 265 -22.54 9.16 10.03
N GLY A 266 -23.37 8.27 9.54
CA GLY A 266 -24.79 8.58 9.31
C GLY A 266 -25.54 7.41 8.72
N GLU A 267 -26.83 7.53 8.65
CA GLU A 267 -27.70 6.63 7.91
C GLU A 267 -27.63 6.99 6.42
N ILE A 268 -27.60 5.96 5.57
CA ILE A 268 -27.56 6.16 4.11
C ILE A 268 -28.94 6.59 3.66
N ASP A 269 -29.01 7.65 2.83
CA ASP A 269 -30.24 8.10 2.21
C ASP A 269 -30.73 7.06 1.19
N LEU A 270 -32.02 6.71 1.26
CA LEU A 270 -32.62 5.73 0.36
C LEU A 270 -32.56 6.15 -1.11
N SER A 271 -32.54 7.45 -1.40
CA SER A 271 -32.39 7.97 -2.78
C SER A 271 -31.04 7.59 -3.43
N VAL A 272 -30.05 7.22 -2.65
CA VAL A 272 -28.74 6.76 -3.14
C VAL A 272 -28.76 5.26 -3.47
N THR A 273 -29.81 4.55 -3.09
CA THR A 273 -29.94 3.09 -3.26
C THR A 273 -30.56 2.69 -4.60
N GLU A 274 -31.16 3.62 -5.33
CA GLU A 274 -31.69 3.48 -6.69
C GLU A 274 -30.60 3.76 -7.74
#